data_cf556197a4dae6b1b86b1fc3330f8d66
#
_entry.id   cf556197a4dae6b1b86b1fc3330f8d66
#
_cell.length_a   1.000
_cell.length_b   1.000
_cell.length_c   1.000
_cell.angle_alpha   90.00
_cell.angle_beta   90.00
_cell.angle_gamma   90.00
#
_symmetry.space_group_name_H-M   'P 1'
#
loop_
_entity.id
_entity.type
_entity.pdbx_description
1 polymer ?
#
loop_
_entity_poly.entity_id
_entity_poly.type
_entity_poly.pdbx_seq_one_letter_code
_entity_poly.pdbx_strand_id
1 'polypeptide(L)'
;NVTITATYGTLTHIAQIRSSSAYDYDSTPNNGISSEDDYASVSFTAGGRLPGYIPPLTSVCSLGNQLNFSWASPTNWSSGSLSQNYSLAGLGNITFSVTQPPNGFTNGTPEITTANSGGGPDGTRALYFYMNNGNENHVSSTTFTLPTAVPGLQFKLFDIDYAANQFTDKVTITGSYNGATVMPTLSNNTANYVSGNSVIGDGASGATDPYGNVVVTFTSPVDSVTVVYGNHQPTTPTASGNQAMSIHDITFCRPSATVSVTKISSILSDPVNGTTNPKRIPDAIVQYCILVSNSGSATANAVVATDSLAGPFTYVPGSMRSGTNCGTAASVEDDNATGSDETDPYGAFLGGSTITATAASLAPASSFALTFQVTLD
;
A
#
# COMPACT_ATOMS: atom_id res chain seq x y z
N ASN A 1 -26.98 -0.57 -22.66
CA ASN A 1 -26.30 -1.43 -21.68
C ASN A 1 -26.24 -2.85 -22.22
N VAL A 2 -25.08 -3.46 -22.19
CA VAL A 2 -24.85 -4.85 -22.62
C VAL A 2 -24.39 -5.63 -21.40
N THR A 3 -25.02 -6.77 -21.14
CA THR A 3 -24.60 -7.71 -20.09
C THR A 3 -23.61 -8.70 -20.69
N ILE A 4 -22.42 -8.81 -20.09
CA ILE A 4 -21.40 -9.77 -20.51
C ILE A 4 -21.69 -11.10 -19.83
N THR A 5 -21.95 -12.13 -20.60
CA THR A 5 -22.20 -13.51 -20.11
C THR A 5 -21.00 -14.43 -20.28
N ALA A 6 -19.97 -13.99 -21.01
CA ALA A 6 -18.75 -14.78 -21.19
C ALA A 6 -17.88 -14.71 -19.93
N THR A 7 -17.34 -15.85 -19.53
CA THR A 7 -16.54 -15.99 -18.32
C THR A 7 -15.08 -15.57 -18.50
N TYR A 8 -14.56 -15.61 -19.73
CA TYR A 8 -13.19 -15.12 -20.06
C TYR A 8 -13.00 -15.06 -21.59
N GLY A 9 -11.96 -14.35 -22.00
CA GLY A 9 -11.54 -14.22 -23.40
C GLY A 9 -11.77 -12.83 -23.97
N THR A 10 -11.31 -12.62 -25.18
CA THR A 10 -11.56 -11.38 -25.93
C THR A 10 -12.93 -11.44 -26.56
N LEU A 11 -13.77 -10.48 -26.21
CA LEU A 11 -15.09 -10.29 -26.77
C LEU A 11 -15.03 -9.10 -27.71
N THR A 12 -15.54 -9.25 -28.91
CA THR A 12 -15.66 -8.17 -29.88
C THR A 12 -17.13 -7.84 -30.10
N HIS A 13 -17.49 -6.60 -29.86
CA HIS A 13 -18.80 -6.07 -30.17
C HIS A 13 -18.72 -5.28 -31.47
N ILE A 14 -19.67 -5.56 -32.38
CA ILE A 14 -19.69 -5.00 -33.72
C ILE A 14 -20.94 -4.15 -33.88
N ALA A 15 -20.77 -3.00 -34.52
CA ALA A 15 -21.86 -2.18 -35.04
C ALA A 15 -21.63 -1.99 -36.54
N GLN A 16 -22.68 -2.13 -37.30
CA GLN A 16 -22.66 -1.89 -38.76
C GLN A 16 -23.95 -1.20 -39.18
N ILE A 17 -23.86 -0.33 -40.19
CA ILE A 17 -25.04 0.24 -40.82
C ILE A 17 -25.77 -0.88 -41.57
N ARG A 18 -27.02 -1.14 -41.22
CA ARG A 18 -27.78 -2.23 -41.76
C ARG A 18 -28.44 -1.88 -43.13
N SER A 19 -28.82 -0.62 -43.28
CA SER A 19 -29.39 -0.10 -44.51
C SER A 19 -29.28 1.42 -44.58
N SER A 20 -29.07 1.97 -45.77
CA SER A 20 -29.11 3.41 -46.03
C SER A 20 -29.97 3.63 -47.27
N SER A 21 -30.73 4.73 -47.32
CA SER A 21 -31.44 5.19 -48.51
C SER A 21 -30.52 6.01 -49.43
N ALA A 22 -29.39 6.47 -48.97
CA ALA A 22 -28.39 7.14 -49.74
C ALA A 22 -27.40 6.13 -50.29
N TYR A 23 -26.97 6.32 -51.53
CA TYR A 23 -25.91 5.51 -52.13
C TYR A 23 -24.57 5.87 -51.52
N ASP A 24 -23.87 4.87 -51.05
CA ASP A 24 -22.52 4.94 -50.58
C ASP A 24 -21.64 4.21 -51.60
N TYR A 25 -20.59 4.84 -52.08
CA TYR A 25 -19.82 4.27 -53.18
C TYR A 25 -18.65 3.40 -52.72
N ASP A 26 -18.24 3.52 -51.46
CA ASP A 26 -17.09 2.84 -50.87
C ASP A 26 -17.44 1.85 -49.74
N SER A 27 -18.74 1.74 -49.40
CA SER A 27 -19.22 0.70 -48.48
C SER A 27 -20.58 0.11 -48.91
N THR A 28 -20.84 -1.12 -48.46
CA THR A 28 -22.12 -1.83 -48.71
C THR A 28 -22.74 -2.22 -47.37
N PRO A 29 -23.90 -1.64 -47.02
CA PRO A 29 -24.53 -1.92 -45.73
C PRO A 29 -24.75 -3.41 -45.46
N ASN A 30 -24.47 -3.85 -44.24
CA ASN A 30 -24.72 -5.20 -43.74
C ASN A 30 -23.95 -6.33 -44.47
N ASN A 31 -22.78 -6.05 -45.04
CA ASN A 31 -21.94 -7.04 -45.69
C ASN A 31 -20.88 -7.66 -44.81
N GLY A 32 -20.63 -7.11 -43.59
CA GLY A 32 -19.67 -7.62 -42.63
C GLY A 32 -18.20 -7.32 -42.94
N ILE A 33 -17.91 -6.42 -43.86
CA ILE A 33 -16.54 -6.07 -44.24
C ILE A 33 -15.99 -5.02 -43.27
N SER A 34 -15.03 -5.44 -42.46
CA SER A 34 -14.47 -4.61 -41.38
C SER A 34 -13.56 -3.47 -41.85
N SER A 35 -13.23 -3.39 -43.10
CA SER A 35 -12.43 -2.31 -43.70
C SER A 35 -13.28 -1.16 -44.28
N GLU A 36 -14.60 -1.31 -44.31
CA GLU A 36 -15.51 -0.28 -44.74
C GLU A 36 -15.86 0.69 -43.60
N ASP A 37 -16.20 1.94 -43.88
CA ASP A 37 -16.47 2.97 -42.91
C ASP A 37 -17.86 2.84 -42.22
N ASP A 38 -18.75 2.01 -42.81
CA ASP A 38 -20.03 1.63 -42.23
C ASP A 38 -19.92 0.56 -41.11
N TYR A 39 -18.69 0.08 -40.84
CA TYR A 39 -18.40 -0.95 -39.84
C TYR A 39 -17.56 -0.40 -38.69
N ALA A 40 -17.96 -0.66 -37.46
CA ALA A 40 -17.21 -0.36 -36.28
C ALA A 40 -17.16 -1.56 -35.32
N SER A 41 -16.03 -1.81 -34.73
CA SER A 41 -15.89 -2.84 -33.72
C SER A 41 -15.08 -2.33 -32.50
N VAL A 42 -15.43 -2.85 -31.34
CA VAL A 42 -14.68 -2.65 -30.11
C VAL A 42 -14.44 -4.02 -29.48
N SER A 43 -13.19 -4.29 -29.16
CA SER A 43 -12.81 -5.50 -28.43
C SER A 43 -12.47 -5.15 -26.99
N PHE A 44 -12.93 -5.98 -26.06
CA PHE A 44 -12.55 -5.93 -24.65
C PHE A 44 -12.30 -7.36 -24.18
N THR A 45 -11.40 -7.50 -23.23
CA THR A 45 -11.13 -8.78 -22.59
C THR A 45 -12.05 -8.92 -21.38
N ALA A 46 -12.95 -9.91 -21.43
CA ALA A 46 -13.64 -10.33 -20.23
C ALA A 46 -12.60 -10.95 -19.31
N GLY A 47 -12.37 -10.34 -18.16
CA GLY A 47 -11.53 -10.87 -17.10
C GLY A 47 -12.19 -12.15 -16.60
N GLY A 48 -11.66 -13.29 -17.02
CA GLY A 48 -12.19 -14.56 -16.61
C GLY A 48 -11.61 -15.03 -15.29
N ARG A 49 -12.11 -16.17 -14.86
CA ARG A 49 -11.63 -16.98 -13.72
C ARG A 49 -10.22 -17.54 -13.99
N LEU A 50 -9.28 -16.71 -14.44
CA LEU A 50 -7.90 -17.14 -14.53
C LEU A 50 -7.31 -17.11 -13.12
N PRO A 51 -6.52 -18.14 -12.74
CA PRO A 51 -5.74 -18.08 -11.51
C PRO A 51 -4.98 -16.76 -11.49
N GLY A 52 -5.20 -15.95 -10.46
CA GLY A 52 -4.58 -14.66 -10.38
C GLY A 52 -3.04 -14.79 -10.31
N TYR A 53 -2.35 -13.84 -10.93
CA TYR A 53 -0.90 -13.74 -10.80
C TYR A 53 -0.54 -13.33 -9.38
N ILE A 54 0.27 -14.15 -8.71
CA ILE A 54 0.84 -13.81 -7.40
C ILE A 54 2.13 -13.04 -7.66
N PRO A 55 2.19 -11.72 -7.37
CA PRO A 55 3.45 -10.99 -7.49
C PRO A 55 4.51 -11.63 -6.59
N PRO A 56 5.71 -11.95 -7.09
CA PRO A 56 6.76 -12.45 -6.23
C PRO A 56 7.18 -11.36 -5.26
N LEU A 57 7.09 -11.61 -3.95
CA LEU A 57 7.55 -10.67 -2.91
C LEU A 57 9.03 -10.34 -3.03
N THR A 58 9.83 -11.21 -3.66
CA THR A 58 11.24 -10.96 -3.98
C THR A 58 11.48 -9.76 -4.88
N SER A 59 10.47 -9.31 -5.64
CA SER A 59 10.53 -8.06 -6.40
C SER A 59 10.31 -6.82 -5.53
N VAL A 60 9.78 -6.98 -4.32
CA VAL A 60 9.46 -5.90 -3.38
C VAL A 60 10.40 -5.91 -2.19
N CYS A 61 10.77 -7.10 -1.69
CA CYS A 61 11.71 -7.27 -0.60
C CYS A 61 13.11 -7.61 -1.13
N SER A 62 14.14 -6.93 -0.63
CA SER A 62 15.51 -7.41 -0.83
C SER A 62 15.72 -8.77 -0.17
N LEU A 63 16.59 -9.59 -0.76
CA LEU A 63 16.87 -10.94 -0.28
C LEU A 63 17.26 -10.93 1.22
N GLY A 64 16.62 -11.78 2.03
CA GLY A 64 16.82 -11.85 3.48
C GLY A 64 16.05 -10.84 4.32
N ASN A 65 15.31 -9.92 3.70
CA ASN A 65 14.49 -8.91 4.40
C ASN A 65 12.99 -9.26 4.48
N GLN A 66 12.62 -10.50 4.19
CA GLN A 66 11.26 -10.97 4.34
C GLN A 66 11.00 -11.42 5.78
N LEU A 67 9.87 -11.01 6.33
CA LEU A 67 9.34 -11.43 7.62
C LEU A 67 8.01 -12.15 7.41
N ASN A 68 7.66 -13.02 8.36
CA ASN A 68 6.43 -13.80 8.31
C ASN A 68 5.77 -13.84 9.70
N PHE A 69 4.47 -13.58 9.73
CA PHE A 69 3.60 -13.96 10.83
C PHE A 69 2.89 -15.25 10.43
N SER A 70 2.98 -16.28 11.24
CA SER A 70 2.45 -17.61 10.93
C SER A 70 1.48 -18.11 11.98
N TRP A 71 0.40 -18.74 11.53
CA TRP A 71 -0.54 -19.47 12.37
C TRP A 71 -0.05 -20.85 12.79
N ALA A 72 1.12 -21.27 12.34
CA ALA A 72 1.72 -22.54 12.76
C ALA A 72 1.94 -22.58 14.29
N SER A 73 1.94 -23.81 14.86
CA SER A 73 2.26 -24.00 16.29
C SER A 73 3.61 -23.36 16.63
N PRO A 74 3.73 -22.64 17.78
CA PRO A 74 2.82 -22.61 18.93
C PRO A 74 1.76 -21.50 18.89
N THR A 75 1.55 -20.78 17.77
CA THR A 75 0.52 -19.75 17.68
C THR A 75 -0.87 -20.34 17.98
N ASN A 76 -1.63 -19.70 18.84
CA ASN A 76 -2.99 -20.10 19.20
C ASN A 76 -3.92 -18.88 19.21
N TRP A 77 -5.20 -19.16 19.04
CA TRP A 77 -6.31 -18.21 19.18
C TRP A 77 -7.35 -18.83 20.11
N SER A 78 -7.73 -18.12 21.17
CA SER A 78 -8.79 -18.61 22.06
C SER A 78 -10.10 -18.62 21.30
N SER A 79 -10.72 -19.80 21.15
CA SER A 79 -11.96 -20.00 20.41
C SER A 79 -13.01 -18.94 20.79
N GLY A 80 -13.60 -18.29 19.78
CA GLY A 80 -14.58 -17.22 19.95
C GLY A 80 -14.02 -15.88 20.45
N SER A 81 -12.71 -15.75 20.70
CA SER A 81 -12.11 -14.45 21.04
C SER A 81 -12.21 -13.48 19.84
N LEU A 82 -12.45 -12.21 20.13
CA LEU A 82 -12.58 -11.16 19.11
C LEU A 82 -11.31 -10.30 18.99
N SER A 83 -10.29 -10.59 19.77
CA SER A 83 -9.00 -9.89 19.65
C SER A 83 -7.85 -10.73 20.18
N GLN A 84 -6.67 -10.58 19.57
CA GLN A 84 -5.43 -11.19 19.99
C GLN A 84 -4.22 -10.35 19.58
N ASN A 85 -3.15 -10.48 20.36
CA ASN A 85 -1.86 -9.82 20.11
C ASN A 85 -0.77 -10.87 19.99
N TYR A 86 0.11 -10.72 19.00
CA TYR A 86 1.25 -11.61 18.78
C TYR A 86 2.51 -10.81 18.58
N SER A 87 3.62 -11.29 19.13
CA SER A 87 4.93 -10.65 18.96
C SER A 87 5.49 -10.93 17.56
N LEU A 88 5.89 -9.87 16.88
CA LEU A 88 6.71 -9.92 15.66
C LEU A 88 8.17 -9.63 16.03
N ALA A 89 9.03 -10.61 15.87
CA ALA A 89 10.43 -10.52 16.30
C ALA A 89 11.15 -9.27 15.72
N GLY A 90 11.57 -8.39 16.64
CA GLY A 90 12.30 -7.16 16.31
C GLY A 90 11.44 -6.00 15.79
N LEU A 91 10.10 -6.10 15.83
CA LEU A 91 9.19 -5.02 15.41
C LEU A 91 8.22 -4.58 16.50
N GLY A 92 7.77 -5.47 17.36
CA GLY A 92 6.69 -5.21 18.33
C GLY A 92 5.54 -6.19 18.15
N ASN A 93 4.30 -5.77 18.41
CA ASN A 93 3.14 -6.66 18.33
C ASN A 93 2.27 -6.36 17.11
N ILE A 94 1.84 -7.44 16.42
CA ILE A 94 0.68 -7.40 15.53
C ILE A 94 -0.58 -7.64 16.36
N THR A 95 -1.59 -6.79 16.17
CA THR A 95 -2.86 -6.84 16.89
C THR A 95 -3.98 -7.19 15.92
N PHE A 96 -4.75 -8.23 16.22
CA PHE A 96 -5.96 -8.57 15.49
C PHE A 96 -7.19 -8.13 16.29
N SER A 97 -8.15 -7.53 15.60
CA SER A 97 -9.46 -7.14 16.14
C SER A 97 -10.55 -7.59 15.16
N VAL A 98 -11.57 -8.26 15.69
CA VAL A 98 -12.66 -8.83 14.91
C VAL A 98 -13.98 -8.21 15.37
N THR A 99 -14.76 -7.71 14.44
CA THR A 99 -16.16 -7.34 14.66
C THR A 99 -17.02 -8.48 14.13
N GLN A 100 -17.81 -9.10 15.00
CA GLN A 100 -18.70 -10.18 14.59
C GLN A 100 -19.93 -9.65 13.82
N PRO A 101 -20.50 -10.50 12.93
CA PRO A 101 -21.75 -10.16 12.26
C PRO A 101 -22.89 -10.06 13.27
N PRO A 102 -24.01 -9.38 12.95
CA PRO A 102 -25.15 -9.22 13.87
C PRO A 102 -25.69 -10.53 14.48
N ASN A 103 -25.61 -11.63 13.76
CA ASN A 103 -26.02 -12.96 14.27
C ASN A 103 -24.91 -13.72 15.02
N GLY A 104 -23.73 -13.11 15.16
CA GLY A 104 -22.57 -13.74 15.74
C GLY A 104 -21.92 -14.77 14.81
N PHE A 105 -20.80 -15.31 15.27
CA PHE A 105 -20.16 -16.47 14.64
C PHE A 105 -20.76 -17.77 15.18
N THR A 106 -20.58 -18.86 14.42
CA THR A 106 -21.02 -20.19 14.80
C THR A 106 -19.84 -21.09 15.19
N ASN A 107 -20.12 -22.18 15.90
CA ASN A 107 -19.15 -23.21 16.27
C ASN A 107 -17.91 -22.74 17.05
N GLY A 108 -18.04 -21.62 17.79
CA GLY A 108 -16.95 -21.09 18.60
C GLY A 108 -15.85 -20.38 17.80
N THR A 109 -16.09 -20.04 16.52
CA THR A 109 -15.15 -19.24 15.74
C THR A 109 -15.17 -17.75 16.17
N PRO A 110 -14.14 -16.96 15.92
CA PRO A 110 -12.88 -17.30 15.22
C PRO A 110 -12.01 -18.28 15.99
N GLU A 111 -11.32 -19.16 15.26
CA GLU A 111 -10.34 -20.11 15.81
C GLU A 111 -9.25 -20.44 14.80
N ILE A 112 -8.12 -20.99 15.24
CA ILE A 112 -7.10 -21.52 14.34
C ILE A 112 -7.40 -22.99 14.05
N THR A 113 -7.57 -23.33 12.78
CA THR A 113 -7.90 -24.69 12.35
C THR A 113 -7.05 -25.16 11.18
N THR A 114 -6.98 -26.47 10.97
CA THR A 114 -6.48 -27.11 9.75
C THR A 114 -7.62 -27.54 8.82
N ALA A 115 -8.87 -27.39 9.25
CA ALA A 115 -10.05 -27.84 8.49
C ALA A 115 -10.29 -27.00 7.22
N ASN A 116 -9.82 -25.76 7.19
CA ASN A 116 -9.89 -24.89 6.02
C ASN A 116 -8.47 -24.51 5.60
N SER A 117 -7.85 -25.35 4.77
CA SER A 117 -6.42 -25.28 4.39
C SER A 117 -6.17 -24.70 3.01
N GLY A 118 -7.24 -24.47 2.22
CA GLY A 118 -7.12 -23.93 0.86
C GLY A 118 -6.20 -24.74 -0.07
N GLY A 119 -6.14 -26.08 0.11
CA GLY A 119 -5.27 -26.96 -0.67
C GLY A 119 -3.78 -26.88 -0.30
N GLY A 120 -3.46 -26.28 0.85
CA GLY A 120 -2.11 -26.30 1.39
C GLY A 120 -1.67 -27.71 1.85
N PRO A 121 -0.38 -27.92 2.14
CA PRO A 121 0.13 -29.16 2.69
C PRO A 121 -0.59 -29.59 3.98
N ASP A 122 -0.51 -30.85 4.32
CA ASP A 122 -1.04 -31.37 5.58
C ASP A 122 -0.51 -30.55 6.77
N GLY A 123 -1.44 -30.17 7.68
CA GLY A 123 -1.11 -29.31 8.81
C GLY A 123 -1.11 -27.81 8.53
N THR A 124 -1.45 -27.36 7.31
CA THR A 124 -1.69 -25.92 7.04
C THR A 124 -2.77 -25.39 7.97
N ARG A 125 -2.44 -24.35 8.73
CA ARG A 125 -3.32 -23.69 9.69
C ARG A 125 -3.66 -22.28 9.25
N ALA A 126 -4.88 -21.84 9.55
CA ALA A 126 -5.34 -20.50 9.25
C ALA A 126 -6.32 -20.01 10.33
N LEU A 127 -6.49 -18.70 10.48
CA LEU A 127 -7.53 -18.11 11.29
C LEU A 127 -8.87 -18.26 10.56
N TYR A 128 -9.74 -19.07 11.11
CA TYR A 128 -10.99 -19.52 10.50
C TYR A 128 -12.20 -18.78 11.08
N PHE A 129 -13.08 -18.38 10.21
CA PHE A 129 -14.34 -17.73 10.50
C PHE A 129 -15.49 -18.55 9.92
N TYR A 130 -16.50 -18.82 10.72
CA TYR A 130 -17.69 -19.53 10.28
C TYR A 130 -18.94 -18.82 10.75
N MET A 131 -19.82 -18.50 9.83
CA MET A 131 -21.07 -17.80 10.11
C MET A 131 -22.23 -18.40 9.34
N ASN A 132 -23.44 -18.24 9.89
CA ASN A 132 -24.67 -18.54 9.21
C ASN A 132 -25.37 -17.23 8.90
N ASN A 133 -25.26 -16.77 7.66
CA ASN A 133 -25.64 -15.44 7.30
C ASN A 133 -26.40 -15.40 5.96
N GLY A 134 -27.71 -15.11 6.04
CA GLY A 134 -28.58 -14.97 4.87
C GLY A 134 -28.80 -13.52 4.41
N ASN A 135 -28.00 -12.57 4.92
CA ASN A 135 -28.20 -11.15 4.63
C ASN A 135 -26.88 -10.48 4.26
N GLU A 136 -26.85 -9.80 3.13
CA GLU A 136 -25.66 -9.12 2.61
C GLU A 136 -25.14 -7.97 3.48
N ASN A 137 -25.97 -7.44 4.37
CA ASN A 137 -25.58 -6.38 5.31
C ASN A 137 -25.01 -6.94 6.63
N HIS A 138 -25.12 -8.26 6.84
CA HIS A 138 -24.54 -8.91 7.99
C HIS A 138 -23.09 -9.33 7.69
N VAL A 139 -22.17 -8.44 7.95
CA VAL A 139 -20.74 -8.65 7.68
C VAL A 139 -19.93 -8.81 8.97
N SER A 140 -18.85 -9.56 8.90
CA SER A 140 -17.77 -9.50 9.87
C SER A 140 -16.65 -8.61 9.35
N SER A 141 -15.89 -8.01 10.25
CA SER A 141 -14.70 -7.22 9.89
C SER A 141 -13.52 -7.67 10.73
N THR A 142 -12.45 -8.06 10.09
CA THR A 142 -11.18 -8.39 10.76
C THR A 142 -10.16 -7.33 10.39
N THR A 143 -9.67 -6.62 11.38
CA THR A 143 -8.57 -5.67 11.22
C THR A 143 -7.33 -6.20 11.92
N PHE A 144 -6.21 -6.24 11.22
CA PHE A 144 -4.92 -6.45 11.86
C PHE A 144 -4.05 -5.21 11.70
N THR A 145 -3.48 -4.78 12.83
CA THR A 145 -2.64 -3.58 12.94
C THR A 145 -1.21 -4.01 13.24
N LEU A 146 -0.29 -3.45 12.49
CA LEU A 146 1.14 -3.70 12.62
C LEU A 146 1.79 -2.64 13.54
N PRO A 147 2.85 -2.98 14.25
CA PRO A 147 3.52 -2.03 15.16
C PRO A 147 4.20 -0.86 14.44
N THR A 148 4.44 -1.02 13.15
CA THR A 148 4.96 -0.01 12.22
C THR A 148 4.50 -0.35 10.82
N ALA A 149 4.48 0.64 9.92
CA ALA A 149 4.16 0.38 8.52
C ALA A 149 5.17 -0.57 7.88
N VAL A 150 4.68 -1.55 7.13
CA VAL A 150 5.49 -2.56 6.45
C VAL A 150 5.24 -2.50 4.93
N PRO A 151 6.28 -2.57 4.11
CA PRO A 151 6.13 -2.68 2.65
C PRO A 151 5.95 -4.13 2.22
N GLY A 152 5.33 -4.33 1.07
CA GLY A 152 5.24 -5.64 0.42
C GLY A 152 4.42 -6.67 1.20
N LEU A 153 3.38 -6.24 1.92
CA LEU A 153 2.55 -7.14 2.70
C LEU A 153 1.71 -8.02 1.78
N GLN A 154 1.73 -9.32 2.03
CA GLN A 154 0.97 -10.32 1.28
C GLN A 154 0.42 -11.39 2.22
N PHE A 155 -0.81 -11.83 1.96
CA PHE A 155 -1.44 -12.97 2.62
C PHE A 155 -2.46 -13.65 1.70
N LYS A 156 -2.94 -14.82 2.11
CA LYS A 156 -4.00 -15.55 1.40
C LYS A 156 -5.27 -15.56 2.22
N LEU A 157 -6.39 -15.52 1.51
CA LEU A 157 -7.70 -15.92 2.01
C LEU A 157 -8.06 -17.24 1.37
N PHE A 158 -8.68 -18.13 2.15
CA PHE A 158 -9.15 -19.42 1.68
C PHE A 158 -10.67 -19.44 1.68
N ASP A 159 -11.24 -20.24 0.78
CA ASP A 159 -12.65 -20.60 0.75
C ASP A 159 -13.59 -19.43 0.43
N ILE A 160 -13.17 -18.56 -0.51
CA ILE A 160 -14.04 -17.53 -1.05
C ILE A 160 -14.74 -18.11 -2.27
N ASP A 161 -16.00 -18.52 -2.10
CA ASP A 161 -16.69 -19.31 -3.12
C ASP A 161 -18.22 -19.02 -3.16
N TYR A 162 -18.95 -19.86 -3.86
CA TYR A 162 -20.39 -19.80 -4.05
C TYR A 162 -21.02 -21.16 -3.83
N ALA A 163 -22.08 -21.22 -3.06
CA ALA A 163 -22.94 -22.39 -2.97
C ALA A 163 -24.38 -22.04 -3.34
N ALA A 164 -24.90 -22.73 -4.34
CA ALA A 164 -26.26 -22.50 -4.85
C ALA A 164 -27.32 -22.59 -3.76
N ASN A 165 -28.20 -21.59 -3.67
CA ASN A 165 -29.25 -21.47 -2.68
C ASN A 165 -28.76 -21.39 -1.21
N GLN A 166 -27.49 -21.11 -0.98
CA GLN A 166 -26.91 -20.97 0.34
C GLN A 166 -26.27 -19.60 0.53
N PHE A 167 -25.18 -19.32 -0.18
CA PHE A 167 -24.42 -18.08 -0.04
C PHE A 167 -23.65 -17.73 -1.32
N THR A 168 -23.22 -16.50 -1.38
CA THR A 168 -22.18 -15.98 -2.28
C THR A 168 -21.21 -15.20 -1.44
N ASP A 169 -20.02 -15.71 -1.25
CA ASP A 169 -19.01 -15.04 -0.46
C ASP A 169 -18.58 -13.72 -1.12
N LYS A 170 -18.38 -12.73 -0.28
CA LYS A 170 -17.74 -11.47 -0.66
C LYS A 170 -16.76 -11.06 0.41
N VAL A 171 -15.53 -10.82 0.00
CA VAL A 171 -14.52 -10.17 0.82
C VAL A 171 -14.15 -8.82 0.23
N THR A 172 -14.04 -7.79 1.06
CA THR A 172 -13.57 -6.47 0.68
C THR A 172 -12.35 -6.14 1.51
N ILE A 173 -11.24 -5.80 0.86
CA ILE A 173 -9.95 -5.62 1.52
C ILE A 173 -9.49 -4.16 1.36
N THR A 174 -9.04 -3.57 2.46
CA THR A 174 -8.54 -2.20 2.48
C THR A 174 -7.33 -2.12 3.41
N GLY A 175 -6.26 -1.50 2.97
CA GLY A 175 -5.13 -1.13 3.79
C GLY A 175 -5.20 0.32 4.26
N SER A 176 -4.42 0.65 5.26
CA SER A 176 -4.16 2.02 5.71
C SER A 176 -2.67 2.26 5.87
N TYR A 177 -2.25 3.48 5.58
CA TYR A 177 -0.93 4.00 5.89
C TYR A 177 -1.06 5.44 6.40
N ASN A 178 -0.69 5.67 7.65
CA ASN A 178 -0.84 6.99 8.30
C ASN A 178 -2.27 7.56 8.17
N GLY A 179 -3.30 6.71 8.25
CA GLY A 179 -4.70 7.10 8.11
C GLY A 179 -5.18 7.26 6.66
N ALA A 180 -4.30 7.20 5.67
CA ALA A 180 -4.68 7.22 4.27
C ALA A 180 -4.98 5.80 3.76
N THR A 181 -6.01 5.67 2.92
CA THR A 181 -6.40 4.39 2.32
C THR A 181 -5.35 3.90 1.33
N VAL A 182 -4.97 2.62 1.44
CA VAL A 182 -4.11 1.90 0.51
C VAL A 182 -4.88 0.75 -0.10
N MET A 183 -4.94 0.70 -1.43
CA MET A 183 -5.65 -0.36 -2.15
C MET A 183 -4.73 -1.55 -2.42
N PRO A 184 -5.20 -2.79 -2.19
CA PRO A 184 -4.46 -4.00 -2.53
C PRO A 184 -4.53 -4.31 -4.02
N THR A 185 -3.54 -5.07 -4.50
CA THR A 185 -3.68 -5.90 -5.70
C THR A 185 -4.24 -7.26 -5.26
N LEU A 186 -5.33 -7.67 -5.89
CA LEU A 186 -6.02 -8.94 -5.60
C LEU A 186 -5.80 -9.92 -6.74
N SER A 187 -5.50 -11.16 -6.39
CA SER A 187 -5.40 -12.29 -7.32
C SER A 187 -6.41 -13.37 -6.93
N ASN A 188 -7.37 -13.62 -7.79
CA ASN A 188 -8.43 -14.61 -7.62
C ASN A 188 -8.04 -16.00 -8.14
N ASN A 189 -8.85 -17.00 -7.86
CA ASN A 189 -8.77 -18.33 -8.45
C ASN A 189 -10.09 -18.67 -9.18
N THR A 190 -10.31 -19.93 -9.52
CA THR A 190 -11.39 -20.38 -10.43
C THR A 190 -12.79 -20.31 -9.83
N ALA A 191 -12.92 -20.25 -8.49
CA ALA A 191 -14.22 -20.18 -7.82
C ALA A 191 -14.64 -18.76 -7.43
N ASN A 192 -13.87 -17.74 -7.84
CA ASN A 192 -14.17 -16.36 -7.52
C ASN A 192 -13.60 -15.37 -8.55
N TYR A 193 -14.01 -14.10 -8.49
CA TYR A 193 -13.53 -13.03 -9.36
C TYR A 193 -13.30 -11.74 -8.60
N VAL A 194 -12.44 -10.88 -9.12
CA VAL A 194 -12.10 -9.57 -8.54
C VAL A 194 -13.04 -8.49 -9.07
N SER A 195 -13.52 -7.63 -8.16
CA SER A 195 -14.29 -6.42 -8.46
C SER A 195 -13.82 -5.26 -7.58
N GLY A 196 -12.96 -4.41 -8.12
CA GLY A 196 -12.31 -3.34 -7.37
C GLY A 196 -11.40 -3.91 -6.26
N ASN A 197 -11.64 -3.52 -5.01
CA ASN A 197 -10.96 -4.07 -3.84
C ASN A 197 -11.74 -5.23 -3.17
N SER A 198 -12.66 -5.84 -3.90
CA SER A 198 -13.45 -6.99 -3.44
C SER A 198 -13.19 -8.23 -4.29
N VAL A 199 -13.36 -9.39 -3.68
CA VAL A 199 -13.44 -10.68 -4.36
C VAL A 199 -14.77 -11.32 -4.04
N ILE A 200 -15.42 -11.87 -5.06
CA ILE A 200 -16.78 -12.39 -5.00
C ILE A 200 -16.77 -13.82 -5.51
N GLY A 201 -17.39 -14.73 -4.76
CA GLY A 201 -17.56 -16.13 -5.14
C GLY A 201 -18.50 -16.26 -6.35
N ASP A 202 -18.18 -17.15 -7.29
CA ASP A 202 -19.01 -17.46 -8.45
C ASP A 202 -18.93 -18.93 -8.90
N GLY A 203 -18.16 -19.74 -8.19
CA GLY A 203 -18.06 -21.18 -8.35
C GLY A 203 -17.88 -21.87 -7.01
N ALA A 204 -18.17 -23.17 -6.92
CA ALA A 204 -17.99 -23.92 -5.69
C ALA A 204 -16.51 -24.27 -5.44
N SER A 205 -16.11 -24.25 -4.19
CA SER A 205 -14.82 -24.73 -3.69
C SER A 205 -15.04 -25.51 -2.39
N GLY A 206 -14.21 -26.49 -2.13
CA GLY A 206 -14.18 -27.12 -0.81
C GLY A 206 -13.14 -26.43 0.07
N ALA A 207 -13.33 -26.49 1.38
CA ALA A 207 -12.44 -25.88 2.37
C ALA A 207 -10.96 -26.33 2.26
N THR A 208 -10.72 -27.50 1.65
CA THR A 208 -9.38 -28.05 1.39
C THR A 208 -8.93 -27.90 -0.06
N ASP A 209 -9.72 -27.23 -0.91
CA ASP A 209 -9.40 -27.02 -2.31
C ASP A 209 -8.77 -25.63 -2.51
N PRO A 210 -7.90 -25.45 -3.53
CA PRO A 210 -7.31 -24.15 -3.80
C PRO A 210 -8.21 -23.20 -4.60
N TYR A 211 -9.35 -23.68 -5.12
CA TYR A 211 -10.16 -22.94 -6.11
C TYR A 211 -10.80 -21.66 -5.54
N GLY A 212 -11.10 -21.64 -4.24
CA GLY A 212 -11.60 -20.48 -3.50
C GLY A 212 -10.52 -19.55 -2.95
N ASN A 213 -9.24 -19.77 -3.27
CA ASN A 213 -8.15 -18.97 -2.73
C ASN A 213 -8.07 -17.59 -3.38
N VAL A 214 -7.69 -16.60 -2.57
CA VAL A 214 -7.40 -15.24 -2.97
C VAL A 214 -6.02 -14.85 -2.44
N VAL A 215 -5.19 -14.22 -3.25
CA VAL A 215 -3.93 -13.61 -2.79
C VAL A 215 -4.11 -12.10 -2.74
N VAL A 216 -3.84 -11.54 -1.58
CA VAL A 216 -3.87 -10.11 -1.31
C VAL A 216 -2.44 -9.60 -1.23
N THR A 217 -2.12 -8.55 -2.00
CA THR A 217 -0.77 -7.95 -2.03
C THR A 217 -0.87 -6.44 -1.91
N PHE A 218 -0.14 -5.86 -0.97
CA PHE A 218 0.09 -4.43 -0.86
C PHE A 218 1.52 -4.12 -1.29
N THR A 219 1.68 -3.41 -2.41
CA THR A 219 3.00 -2.96 -2.88
C THR A 219 3.46 -1.69 -2.19
N SER A 220 2.51 -0.84 -1.77
CA SER A 220 2.77 0.33 -0.92
C SER A 220 2.80 -0.08 0.55
N PRO A 221 3.51 0.65 1.42
CA PRO A 221 3.50 0.39 2.86
C PRO A 221 2.08 0.44 3.45
N VAL A 222 1.81 -0.42 4.45
CA VAL A 222 0.59 -0.42 5.25
C VAL A 222 0.90 -0.61 6.72
N ASP A 223 0.17 0.08 7.59
CA ASP A 223 0.21 -0.05 9.06
C ASP A 223 -0.98 -0.86 9.59
N SER A 224 -2.06 -0.94 8.83
CA SER A 224 -3.20 -1.82 9.14
C SER A 224 -3.88 -2.33 7.88
N VAL A 225 -4.57 -3.46 8.01
CA VAL A 225 -5.38 -4.05 6.94
C VAL A 225 -6.70 -4.50 7.53
N THR A 226 -7.78 -4.15 6.84
CA THR A 226 -9.14 -4.56 7.17
C THR A 226 -9.68 -5.47 6.08
N VAL A 227 -10.20 -6.63 6.50
CA VAL A 227 -10.89 -7.62 5.67
C VAL A 227 -12.34 -7.67 6.12
N VAL A 228 -13.27 -7.24 5.28
CA VAL A 228 -14.71 -7.31 5.52
C VAL A 228 -15.26 -8.51 4.76
N TYR A 229 -15.94 -9.42 5.47
CA TYR A 229 -16.47 -10.67 4.93
C TYR A 229 -17.98 -10.77 5.13
N GLY A 230 -18.70 -11.19 4.12
CA GLY A 230 -20.15 -11.39 4.12
C GLY A 230 -20.68 -11.94 2.80
N ASN A 231 -21.98 -11.81 2.57
CA ASN A 231 -22.63 -12.18 1.32
C ASN A 231 -22.58 -11.09 0.27
N HIS A 232 -22.70 -11.46 -0.99
CA HIS A 232 -22.83 -10.56 -2.14
C HIS A 232 -24.26 -10.59 -2.71
N GLN A 233 -24.81 -9.41 -3.02
CA GLN A 233 -26.05 -9.29 -3.81
C GLN A 233 -25.78 -9.45 -5.31
N PRO A 234 -26.73 -9.93 -6.12
CA PRO A 234 -28.16 -10.21 -5.84
C PRO A 234 -28.45 -11.68 -5.50
N THR A 235 -27.45 -12.51 -5.32
CA THR A 235 -27.60 -13.95 -5.10
C THR A 235 -27.80 -14.28 -3.61
N THR A 236 -28.43 -13.38 -2.85
CA THR A 236 -28.73 -13.62 -1.45
C THR A 236 -29.61 -14.85 -1.29
N PRO A 237 -29.19 -15.86 -0.57
CA PRO A 237 -29.96 -17.08 -0.40
C PRO A 237 -31.27 -16.82 0.35
N THR A 238 -32.32 -17.52 -0.01
CA THR A 238 -33.60 -17.51 0.70
C THR A 238 -33.55 -18.37 1.99
N ALA A 239 -32.48 -19.15 2.15
CA ALA A 239 -32.23 -19.99 3.31
C ALA A 239 -30.89 -19.60 3.96
N SER A 240 -30.81 -19.86 5.27
CA SER A 240 -29.59 -19.65 6.04
C SER A 240 -28.40 -20.36 5.38
N GLY A 241 -27.40 -19.60 4.97
CA GLY A 241 -26.18 -20.14 4.36
C GLY A 241 -25.05 -20.23 5.38
N ASN A 242 -24.62 -21.44 5.66
CA ASN A 242 -23.37 -21.66 6.37
C ASN A 242 -22.23 -21.35 5.43
N GLN A 243 -21.49 -20.29 5.74
CA GLN A 243 -20.36 -19.82 4.94
C GLN A 243 -19.11 -19.65 5.80
N ALA A 244 -17.96 -19.83 5.20
CA ALA A 244 -16.69 -19.84 5.90
C ALA A 244 -15.60 -19.13 5.08
N MET A 245 -14.62 -18.57 5.78
CA MET A 245 -13.36 -18.15 5.19
C MET A 245 -12.22 -18.33 6.17
N SER A 246 -11.00 -18.31 5.68
CA SER A 246 -9.82 -18.25 6.54
C SER A 246 -8.82 -17.20 6.08
N ILE A 247 -8.11 -16.60 7.04
CA ILE A 247 -6.93 -15.76 6.81
C ILE A 247 -5.69 -16.62 7.11
N HIS A 248 -4.86 -16.83 6.08
CA HIS A 248 -3.60 -17.55 6.19
C HIS A 248 -2.44 -16.63 6.59
N ASP A 249 -1.26 -17.18 6.72
CA ASP A 249 -0.01 -16.50 7.10
C ASP A 249 0.20 -15.17 6.36
N ILE A 250 0.76 -14.20 7.07
CA ILE A 250 1.02 -12.86 6.56
C ILE A 250 2.52 -12.70 6.38
N THR A 251 2.95 -12.36 5.17
CA THR A 251 4.35 -12.13 4.81
C THR A 251 4.54 -10.67 4.42
N PHE A 252 5.65 -10.05 4.80
CA PHE A 252 5.96 -8.66 4.48
C PHE A 252 7.46 -8.40 4.49
N CYS A 253 7.87 -7.26 3.91
CA CYS A 253 9.26 -6.84 3.96
C CYS A 253 9.57 -6.19 5.31
N ARG A 254 10.78 -6.43 5.84
CA ARG A 254 11.28 -5.72 7.03
C ARG A 254 11.30 -4.20 6.75
N PRO A 255 10.66 -3.38 7.57
CA PRO A 255 10.77 -1.94 7.42
C PRO A 255 12.22 -1.49 7.64
N SER A 256 12.69 -0.57 6.81
CA SER A 256 14.03 0.00 6.92
C SER A 256 14.02 1.48 6.59
N ALA A 257 14.83 2.27 7.28
CA ALA A 257 15.11 3.65 6.91
C ALA A 257 16.14 3.68 5.78
N THR A 258 15.96 4.59 4.84
CA THR A 258 16.92 4.87 3.75
C THR A 258 17.14 6.36 3.68
N VAL A 259 18.21 6.81 4.33
CA VAL A 259 18.53 8.24 4.43
C VAL A 259 19.51 8.63 3.32
N SER A 260 19.21 9.73 2.65
CA SER A 260 20.08 10.35 1.65
C SER A 260 20.24 11.84 1.94
N VAL A 261 21.36 12.42 1.50
CA VAL A 261 21.64 13.84 1.62
C VAL A 261 21.95 14.44 0.26
N THR A 262 21.42 15.63 0.00
CA THR A 262 21.77 16.46 -1.17
C THR A 262 22.15 17.85 -0.71
N LYS A 263 23.12 18.49 -1.42
CA LYS A 263 23.54 19.85 -1.15
C LYS A 263 23.42 20.66 -2.43
N ILE A 264 22.75 21.82 -2.33
CA ILE A 264 22.62 22.77 -3.42
C ILE A 264 23.09 24.16 -2.96
N SER A 265 23.37 25.03 -3.90
CA SER A 265 23.75 26.43 -3.59
C SER A 265 23.14 27.42 -4.56
N SER A 266 22.83 28.60 -4.07
CA SER A 266 22.40 29.76 -4.85
C SER A 266 23.19 30.99 -4.42
N ILE A 267 23.41 31.93 -5.37
CA ILE A 267 24.04 33.20 -5.07
C ILE A 267 22.95 34.20 -4.73
N LEU A 268 23.00 34.78 -3.56
CA LEU A 268 22.01 35.76 -3.11
C LEU A 268 22.33 37.19 -3.58
N SER A 269 23.60 37.54 -3.47
CA SER A 269 24.09 38.88 -3.89
C SER A 269 25.58 38.86 -4.19
N ASP A 270 26.05 39.84 -4.94
CA ASP A 270 27.45 40.13 -5.14
C ASP A 270 27.72 41.64 -5.04
N PRO A 271 28.98 42.08 -4.79
CA PRO A 271 29.31 43.49 -4.61
C PRO A 271 29.18 44.34 -5.87
N VAL A 272 29.06 43.74 -7.04
CA VAL A 272 28.96 44.46 -8.33
C VAL A 272 27.53 44.60 -8.81
N ASN A 273 26.76 43.51 -8.76
CA ASN A 273 25.39 43.41 -9.29
C ASN A 273 24.30 43.46 -8.21
N GLY A 274 24.68 43.45 -6.93
CA GLY A 274 23.74 43.32 -5.82
C GLY A 274 22.96 42.02 -5.92
N THR A 275 21.63 42.09 -5.84
CA THR A 275 20.72 40.92 -5.98
C THR A 275 20.26 40.68 -7.41
N THR A 276 20.65 41.53 -8.38
CA THR A 276 20.22 41.41 -9.77
C THR A 276 21.23 40.63 -10.60
N ASN A 277 20.91 39.35 -10.89
CA ASN A 277 21.79 38.44 -11.62
C ASN A 277 23.20 38.31 -11.01
N PRO A 278 23.28 37.99 -9.68
CA PRO A 278 24.54 37.98 -8.94
C PRO A 278 25.51 36.91 -9.46
N LYS A 279 26.81 37.17 -9.31
CA LYS A 279 27.90 36.29 -9.77
C LYS A 279 28.71 35.74 -8.62
N ARG A 280 29.35 34.58 -8.81
CA ARG A 280 30.31 33.99 -7.86
C ARG A 280 31.66 34.70 -7.99
N ILE A 281 31.79 35.83 -7.31
CA ILE A 281 33.01 36.62 -7.22
C ILE A 281 33.35 36.83 -5.73
N PRO A 282 34.55 37.27 -5.37
CA PRO A 282 34.89 37.62 -4.00
C PRO A 282 33.83 38.52 -3.38
N ASP A 283 33.60 38.38 -2.09
CA ASP A 283 32.57 39.03 -1.28
C ASP A 283 31.10 38.71 -1.70
N ALA A 284 30.85 37.80 -2.63
CA ALA A 284 29.48 37.37 -2.93
C ALA A 284 28.91 36.52 -1.78
N ILE A 285 27.61 36.73 -1.48
CA ILE A 285 26.88 35.95 -0.50
C ILE A 285 26.24 34.75 -1.23
N VAL A 286 26.62 33.55 -0.80
CA VAL A 286 26.10 32.27 -1.31
C VAL A 286 25.30 31.59 -0.22
N GLN A 287 24.08 31.21 -0.54
CA GLN A 287 23.27 30.34 0.31
C GLN A 287 23.48 28.88 -0.08
N TYR A 288 23.81 28.06 0.87
CA TYR A 288 23.76 26.61 0.75
C TYR A 288 22.47 26.05 1.35
N CYS A 289 22.01 24.94 0.82
CA CYS A 289 20.97 24.13 1.43
C CYS A 289 21.43 22.69 1.47
N ILE A 290 21.34 22.08 2.63
CA ILE A 290 21.46 20.63 2.88
C ILE A 290 20.06 20.09 3.01
N LEU A 291 19.66 19.16 2.14
CA LEU A 291 18.39 18.45 2.21
C LEU A 291 18.66 17.00 2.57
N VAL A 292 18.10 16.54 3.68
CA VAL A 292 18.16 15.14 4.15
C VAL A 292 16.77 14.53 3.94
N SER A 293 16.72 13.39 3.26
CA SER A 293 15.46 12.70 2.93
C SER A 293 15.51 11.25 3.38
N ASN A 294 14.41 10.77 3.95
CA ASN A 294 14.20 9.36 4.25
C ASN A 294 13.21 8.75 3.24
N SER A 295 13.73 8.03 2.25
CA SER A 295 12.93 7.30 1.26
C SER A 295 12.58 5.87 1.69
N GLY A 296 12.99 5.47 2.90
CA GLY A 296 12.69 4.16 3.47
C GLY A 296 11.26 4.01 3.96
N SER A 297 10.95 2.83 4.46
CA SER A 297 9.63 2.47 5.02
C SER A 297 9.58 2.53 6.55
N ALA A 298 10.71 2.80 7.21
CA ALA A 298 10.79 3.01 8.65
C ALA A 298 11.30 4.41 8.98
N THR A 299 10.96 4.90 10.19
CA THR A 299 11.51 6.13 10.73
C THR A 299 13.02 5.98 10.94
N ALA A 300 13.79 6.94 10.44
CA ALA A 300 15.19 7.12 10.82
C ALA A 300 15.28 7.92 12.11
N ASN A 301 16.01 7.41 13.09
CA ASN A 301 16.20 8.08 14.37
C ASN A 301 17.61 8.63 14.50
N ALA A 302 17.77 9.70 15.29
CA ALA A 302 19.04 10.35 15.55
C ALA A 302 19.80 10.69 14.25
N VAL A 303 19.11 11.33 13.31
CA VAL A 303 19.68 11.70 12.00
C VAL A 303 20.59 12.90 12.19
N VAL A 304 21.82 12.79 11.69
CA VAL A 304 22.82 13.86 11.73
C VAL A 304 23.43 14.03 10.35
N ALA A 305 23.45 15.25 9.84
CA ALA A 305 24.16 15.62 8.62
C ALA A 305 25.21 16.67 8.95
N THR A 306 26.40 16.54 8.38
CA THR A 306 27.49 17.48 8.61
C THR A 306 28.01 18.07 7.30
N ASP A 307 28.42 19.33 7.34
CA ASP A 307 29.04 20.03 6.24
C ASP A 307 30.29 20.78 6.69
N SER A 308 31.45 20.41 6.17
CA SER A 308 32.69 21.09 6.49
C SER A 308 32.87 22.33 5.63
N LEU A 309 33.00 23.47 6.26
CA LEU A 309 33.29 24.77 5.61
C LEU A 309 34.81 24.87 5.33
N ALA A 310 35.31 23.97 4.49
CA ALA A 310 36.71 23.99 4.04
C ALA A 310 36.80 24.68 2.66
N GLY A 311 37.45 25.84 2.62
CA GLY A 311 37.63 26.57 1.37
C GLY A 311 37.70 28.09 1.59
N PRO A 312 37.79 28.85 0.51
CA PRO A 312 37.86 30.29 0.57
C PRO A 312 36.47 30.91 0.76
N PHE A 313 35.85 30.66 1.93
CA PHE A 313 34.58 31.27 2.31
C PHE A 313 34.42 31.36 3.83
N THR A 314 33.80 32.45 4.24
CA THR A 314 33.52 32.76 5.64
C THR A 314 32.04 32.59 5.93
N TYR A 315 31.71 31.86 7.00
CA TYR A 315 30.31 31.69 7.44
C TYR A 315 29.68 33.02 7.85
N VAL A 316 28.41 33.23 7.45
CA VAL A 316 27.62 34.40 7.88
C VAL A 316 26.87 34.07 9.17
N PRO A 317 27.24 34.63 10.34
CA PRO A 317 26.63 34.31 11.61
C PRO A 317 25.11 34.56 11.65
N GLY A 318 24.36 33.67 12.32
CA GLY A 318 22.90 33.80 12.47
C GLY A 318 22.11 33.55 11.18
N SER A 319 22.75 32.96 10.15
CA SER A 319 22.12 32.72 8.85
C SER A 319 21.42 31.36 8.73
N MET A 320 21.55 30.49 9.74
CA MET A 320 20.93 29.15 9.69
C MET A 320 19.42 29.21 9.78
N ARG A 321 18.78 28.43 8.89
CA ARG A 321 17.32 28.24 8.90
C ARG A 321 16.99 26.80 8.60
N SER A 322 16.14 26.20 9.43
CA SER A 322 15.63 24.83 9.20
C SER A 322 14.21 24.82 8.64
N GLY A 323 13.80 23.66 8.12
CA GLY A 323 12.47 23.42 7.60
C GLY A 323 12.36 22.07 6.92
N THR A 324 11.24 21.81 6.22
CA THR A 324 11.01 20.53 5.55
C THR A 324 11.65 20.46 4.15
N ASN A 325 11.97 21.60 3.54
CA ASN A 325 12.65 21.66 2.25
C ASN A 325 13.40 23.01 2.08
N CYS A 326 14.29 23.08 1.10
CA CYS A 326 15.15 24.24 0.86
C CYS A 326 14.39 25.55 0.56
N GLY A 327 13.22 25.47 -0.05
CA GLY A 327 12.44 26.66 -0.42
C GLY A 327 11.59 27.23 0.71
N THR A 328 11.38 26.47 1.78
CA THR A 328 10.52 26.83 2.92
C THR A 328 11.24 26.79 4.28
N ALA A 329 12.56 26.58 4.28
CA ALA A 329 13.37 26.64 5.51
C ALA A 329 13.33 28.07 6.09
N ALA A 330 12.62 28.24 7.21
CA ALA A 330 12.37 29.56 7.81
C ALA A 330 12.52 29.60 9.33
N SER A 331 12.53 28.44 10.02
CA SER A 331 12.82 28.36 11.45
C SER A 331 14.25 28.83 11.69
N VAL A 332 14.42 29.78 12.61
CA VAL A 332 15.73 30.32 12.95
C VAL A 332 16.46 29.34 13.83
N GLU A 333 17.65 28.94 13.42
CA GLU A 333 18.59 28.19 14.22
C GLU A 333 19.70 29.13 14.69
N ASP A 334 20.13 29.03 15.92
CA ASP A 334 21.29 29.77 16.36
C ASP A 334 22.61 29.06 15.98
N ASP A 335 23.76 29.65 16.30
CA ASP A 335 25.04 29.08 15.87
C ASP A 335 25.64 28.14 16.93
N ASN A 336 24.94 27.93 18.05
CA ASN A 336 25.44 27.08 19.14
C ASN A 336 24.65 25.74 19.25
N ALA A 337 25.16 24.78 19.99
CA ALA A 337 24.60 23.44 20.09
C ALA A 337 23.65 23.28 21.29
N THR A 338 23.10 24.36 21.83
CA THR A 338 22.28 24.33 23.06
C THR A 338 21.13 25.31 22.95
N GLY A 339 19.92 24.85 23.21
CA GLY A 339 18.74 25.70 23.17
C GLY A 339 17.47 24.89 22.90
N SER A 340 16.36 25.59 22.81
CA SER A 340 15.08 24.97 22.41
C SER A 340 14.95 24.79 20.89
N ASP A 341 15.69 25.56 20.13
CA ASP A 341 15.81 25.51 18.68
C ASP A 341 16.48 24.23 18.17
N GLU A 342 17.26 23.53 19.04
CA GLU A 342 17.82 22.21 18.69
C GLU A 342 16.79 21.08 18.57
N THR A 343 15.53 21.31 18.92
CA THR A 343 14.47 20.28 19.00
C THR A 343 13.12 20.70 18.42
N ASP A 344 12.99 21.83 17.69
CA ASP A 344 11.72 22.41 17.23
C ASP A 344 11.42 22.38 15.69
N PRO A 345 11.35 21.32 14.97
CA PRO A 345 11.65 19.90 15.22
C PRO A 345 13.06 19.49 14.75
N TYR A 346 13.87 20.41 14.23
CA TYR A 346 15.21 20.19 13.71
C TYR A 346 16.19 21.11 14.47
N GLY A 347 17.44 20.73 14.57
CA GLY A 347 18.47 21.55 15.18
C GLY A 347 19.64 21.77 14.23
N ALA A 348 20.39 22.85 14.42
CA ALA A 348 21.60 23.10 13.67
C ALA A 348 22.56 24.00 14.44
N PHE A 349 23.87 23.72 14.32
CA PHE A 349 24.91 24.53 14.96
C PHE A 349 26.21 24.53 14.16
N LEU A 350 27.07 25.49 14.45
CA LEU A 350 28.44 25.62 13.93
C LEU A 350 29.45 25.15 14.99
N GLY A 351 30.09 24.01 14.77
CA GLY A 351 31.15 23.49 15.60
C GLY A 351 32.53 23.70 14.93
N GLY A 352 33.26 24.76 15.31
CA GLY A 352 34.50 25.11 14.60
C GLY A 352 34.24 25.53 13.17
N SER A 353 34.64 24.71 12.19
CA SER A 353 34.35 24.92 10.77
C SER A 353 33.33 23.92 10.22
N THR A 354 32.57 23.26 11.06
CA THR A 354 31.60 22.24 10.63
C THR A 354 30.20 22.68 11.00
N ILE A 355 29.34 22.79 9.99
CA ILE A 355 27.89 22.92 10.17
C ILE A 355 27.35 21.52 10.48
N THR A 356 26.55 21.40 11.52
CA THR A 356 25.85 20.16 11.90
C THR A 356 24.35 20.43 11.86
N ALA A 357 23.61 19.57 11.21
CA ALA A 357 22.15 19.58 11.18
C ALA A 357 21.62 18.29 11.79
N THR A 358 20.63 18.37 12.67
CA THR A 358 20.11 17.24 13.43
C THR A 358 18.59 17.12 13.31
N ALA A 359 18.11 15.88 13.36
CA ALA A 359 16.70 15.57 13.56
C ALA A 359 16.58 14.36 14.51
N ALA A 360 15.79 14.49 15.56
CA ALA A 360 15.56 13.39 16.50
C ALA A 360 14.95 12.18 15.80
N SER A 361 14.06 12.44 14.84
CA SER A 361 13.46 11.43 13.99
C SER A 361 13.08 12.01 12.63
N LEU A 362 13.16 11.18 11.58
CA LEU A 362 12.72 11.51 10.23
C LEU A 362 11.82 10.39 9.72
N ALA A 363 10.53 10.67 9.64
CA ALA A 363 9.50 9.69 9.24
C ALA A 363 9.72 9.17 7.81
N PRO A 364 9.14 8.02 7.43
CA PRO A 364 9.11 7.57 6.05
C PRO A 364 8.58 8.64 5.08
N ALA A 365 9.18 8.72 3.90
CA ALA A 365 8.84 9.68 2.85
C ALA A 365 8.88 11.16 3.29
N SER A 366 9.64 11.49 4.34
CA SER A 366 9.82 12.85 4.82
C SER A 366 11.25 13.35 4.61
N SER A 367 11.42 14.67 4.71
CA SER A 367 12.72 15.33 4.59
C SER A 367 12.83 16.48 5.58
N PHE A 368 14.06 16.83 5.92
CA PHE A 368 14.36 18.13 6.53
C PHE A 368 15.48 18.83 5.75
N ALA A 369 15.50 20.14 5.83
CA ALA A 369 16.48 20.99 5.16
C ALA A 369 17.09 21.97 6.15
N LEU A 370 18.38 22.21 5.99
CA LEU A 370 19.09 23.32 6.64
C LEU A 370 19.63 24.24 5.55
N THR A 371 19.30 25.54 5.63
CA THR A 371 19.96 26.58 4.83
C THR A 371 20.90 27.41 5.70
N PHE A 372 22.02 27.85 5.14
CA PHE A 372 22.97 28.77 5.75
C PHE A 372 23.71 29.58 4.68
N GLN A 373 24.32 30.67 5.07
CA GLN A 373 25.02 31.57 4.15
C GLN A 373 26.51 31.62 4.43
N VAL A 374 27.26 31.83 3.35
CA VAL A 374 28.69 32.12 3.41
C VAL A 374 29.02 33.29 2.50
N THR A 375 30.09 34.03 2.83
CA THR A 375 30.74 35.01 1.96
C THR A 375 31.92 34.31 1.27
N LEU A 376 32.07 34.50 -0.02
CA LEU A 376 33.27 34.05 -0.78
C LEU A 376 34.45 34.97 -0.46
N ASP A 377 35.61 34.40 -0.12
CA ASP A 377 36.84 35.16 0.15
C ASP A 377 37.58 35.52 -1.16
#